data_059eb65054eb09842dd23e4a1f3c3ad0
#
_entry.id   059eb65054eb09842dd23e4a1f3c3ad0
#
_cell.length_a   1.000
_cell.length_b   1.000
_cell.length_c   1.000
_cell.angle_alpha   90.00
_cell.angle_beta   90.00
_cell.angle_gamma   90.00
#
_symmetry.space_group_name_H-M   'P 1'
#
loop_
_entity.id
_entity.type
_entity.pdbx_description
1 polymer ?
#
loop_
_entity_poly.entity_id
_entity_poly.type
_entity_poly.pdbx_seq_one_letter_code
_entity_poly.pdbx_strand_id
1 'polypeptide(L)'
;MENHSFGKKIATLQKQHGITKTALADILGVSVNTLSSWEKGETSPSFDAICNLCSAFHLSLDDFAFGSGTQKSEKELPKGLQSIRQMYKIGRGPSSSHTMGPEKICRIFKEKNPDVDKFKVILYGSLALTGRGHGTDRIVKETLSPIDTTVEFDFEKTDLPHPNTMELFAYKDDKLCDSMLACSIGGGEVTIKGMKMAESKSIYEFSTFKDIAEHCRKNDIRIWEYVEKTEGSDIWDFLGEVWDCMRDCIKDGLSTEGILPGGLGVSRKAGFLFRQNHIDESPETRENRIVCAYAYAVGEQNAAGGRIVTAPTCGASGVLPAVMLYFQKKRGYSDREIEQALATAAIIGLLVKTNASISGAECGCQAEIGTACAMTAAALGELFGMSLEQIEYAAENAIEHHLGLTCDPIYGLVQIPCIERNAVAAMRSINAINLANFLTATRKISLDLIIETMYETGRDLSAKYRETSTGGMAKLYHPNIKCD
;
A
#
# COMPACT_ATOMS: atom_id res chain seq x y z
N MET A 1 13.51 -5.46 -32.48
CA MET A 1 14.21 -6.28 -31.48
C MET A 1 15.70 -6.17 -31.76
N GLU A 2 16.40 -5.24 -31.09
CA GLU A 2 17.84 -5.12 -31.21
C GLU A 2 18.49 -6.29 -30.48
N ASN A 3 19.24 -7.11 -31.23
CA ASN A 3 20.06 -8.21 -30.73
C ASN A 3 21.14 -7.64 -29.80
N HIS A 4 20.84 -7.56 -28.48
CA HIS A 4 21.90 -7.40 -27.49
C HIS A 4 22.68 -8.71 -27.45
N SER A 5 23.77 -8.77 -28.22
CA SER A 5 24.56 -10.01 -28.35
C SER A 5 25.04 -10.42 -26.94
N PHE A 6 24.85 -11.70 -26.64
CA PHE A 6 25.34 -12.37 -25.44
C PHE A 6 26.80 -12.03 -25.13
N GLY A 7 27.63 -11.89 -26.18
CA GLY A 7 29.03 -11.50 -26.05
C GLY A 7 29.25 -10.14 -25.33
N LYS A 8 28.41 -9.14 -25.58
CA LYS A 8 28.52 -7.86 -24.88
C LYS A 8 28.20 -7.99 -23.39
N LYS A 9 27.25 -8.85 -23.04
CA LYS A 9 26.88 -9.09 -21.64
C LYS A 9 28.00 -9.79 -20.87
N ILE A 10 28.63 -10.80 -21.47
CA ILE A 10 29.82 -11.45 -20.88
C ILE A 10 30.95 -10.47 -20.67
N ALA A 11 31.29 -9.66 -21.64
CA ALA A 11 32.35 -8.67 -21.54
C ALA A 11 32.06 -7.63 -20.43
N THR A 12 30.78 -7.26 -20.27
CA THR A 12 30.36 -6.35 -19.19
C THR A 12 30.52 -6.99 -17.83
N LEU A 13 30.09 -8.25 -17.65
CA LEU A 13 30.22 -8.99 -16.38
C LEU A 13 31.71 -9.20 -16.00
N GLN A 14 32.56 -9.53 -16.96
CA GLN A 14 34.00 -9.63 -16.74
C GLN A 14 34.58 -8.33 -16.19
N LYS A 15 34.22 -7.22 -16.79
CA LYS A 15 34.70 -5.90 -16.39
C LYS A 15 34.17 -5.49 -15.01
N GLN A 16 32.92 -5.77 -14.72
CA GLN A 16 32.28 -5.45 -13.44
C GLN A 16 32.87 -6.24 -12.28
N HIS A 17 33.18 -7.52 -12.49
CA HIS A 17 33.70 -8.40 -11.43
C HIS A 17 35.21 -8.56 -11.46
N GLY A 18 35.95 -7.90 -12.37
CA GLY A 18 37.40 -7.96 -12.43
C GLY A 18 37.96 -9.36 -12.76
N ILE A 19 37.18 -10.22 -13.45
CA ILE A 19 37.51 -11.62 -13.70
C ILE A 19 38.22 -11.77 -15.03
N THR A 20 39.31 -12.54 -15.06
CA THR A 20 40.01 -12.83 -16.30
C THR A 20 39.22 -13.78 -17.18
N LYS A 21 39.46 -13.72 -18.50
CA LYS A 21 38.79 -14.60 -19.48
C LYS A 21 39.01 -16.08 -19.18
N THR A 22 40.19 -16.44 -18.74
CA THR A 22 40.55 -17.81 -18.35
C THR A 22 39.73 -18.28 -17.15
N ALA A 23 39.66 -17.46 -16.11
CA ALA A 23 38.88 -17.77 -14.90
C ALA A 23 37.39 -17.91 -15.23
N LEU A 24 36.86 -17.07 -16.12
CA LEU A 24 35.45 -17.17 -16.51
C LEU A 24 35.20 -18.45 -17.36
N ALA A 25 36.11 -18.80 -18.25
CA ALA A 25 36.05 -20.05 -19.04
C ALA A 25 36.02 -21.28 -18.12
N ASP A 26 36.86 -21.30 -17.10
CA ASP A 26 36.90 -22.35 -16.06
C ASP A 26 35.60 -22.45 -15.27
N ILE A 27 35.03 -21.31 -14.83
CA ILE A 27 33.73 -21.25 -14.12
C ILE A 27 32.60 -21.82 -15.00
N LEU A 28 32.63 -21.54 -16.29
CA LEU A 28 31.59 -21.99 -17.23
C LEU A 28 31.84 -23.41 -17.77
N GLY A 29 32.99 -24.01 -17.45
CA GLY A 29 33.37 -25.35 -17.95
C GLY A 29 33.60 -25.39 -19.47
N VAL A 30 34.08 -24.28 -20.06
CA VAL A 30 34.30 -24.17 -21.52
C VAL A 30 35.71 -23.72 -21.84
N SER A 31 36.15 -23.93 -23.10
CA SER A 31 37.46 -23.42 -23.51
C SER A 31 37.45 -21.90 -23.71
N VAL A 32 38.60 -21.24 -23.50
CA VAL A 32 38.79 -19.81 -23.75
C VAL A 32 38.42 -19.44 -25.21
N ASN A 33 38.66 -20.35 -26.14
CA ASN A 33 38.27 -20.16 -27.55
C ASN A 33 36.74 -20.15 -27.71
N THR A 34 36.02 -21.05 -27.05
CA THR A 34 34.56 -21.08 -27.03
C THR A 34 33.98 -19.78 -26.47
N LEU A 35 34.54 -19.31 -25.38
CA LEU A 35 34.15 -18.04 -24.76
C LEU A 35 34.40 -16.86 -25.72
N SER A 36 35.54 -16.87 -26.41
CA SER A 36 35.87 -15.85 -27.41
C SER A 36 34.95 -15.86 -28.63
N SER A 37 34.49 -17.01 -29.07
CA SER A 37 33.47 -17.16 -30.12
C SER A 37 32.12 -16.61 -29.72
N TRP A 38 31.72 -16.80 -28.44
CA TRP A 38 30.51 -16.21 -27.88
C TRP A 38 30.57 -14.68 -27.79
N GLU A 39 31.72 -14.15 -27.35
CA GLU A 39 31.94 -12.70 -27.29
C GLU A 39 31.84 -12.01 -28.64
N LYS A 40 32.34 -12.70 -29.70
CA LYS A 40 32.26 -12.22 -31.09
C LYS A 40 30.90 -12.44 -31.74
N GLY A 41 30.03 -13.22 -31.09
CA GLY A 41 28.72 -13.59 -31.65
C GLY A 41 28.80 -14.64 -32.76
N GLU A 42 29.93 -15.38 -32.90
CA GLU A 42 30.13 -16.44 -33.89
C GLU A 42 29.32 -17.69 -33.54
N THR A 43 29.18 -17.96 -32.23
CA THR A 43 28.38 -19.08 -31.69
C THR A 43 27.57 -18.60 -30.51
N SER A 44 26.51 -19.33 -30.16
CA SER A 44 25.70 -19.07 -28.96
C SER A 44 26.00 -20.08 -27.86
N PRO A 45 25.98 -19.68 -26.58
CA PRO A 45 26.14 -20.61 -25.48
C PRO A 45 24.97 -21.59 -25.39
N SER A 46 25.20 -22.73 -24.76
CA SER A 46 24.14 -23.65 -24.36
C SER A 46 23.34 -23.06 -23.19
N PHE A 47 22.12 -23.54 -22.99
CA PHE A 47 21.29 -23.15 -21.86
C PHE A 47 21.99 -23.45 -20.53
N ASP A 48 22.66 -24.59 -20.41
CA ASP A 48 23.43 -24.96 -19.22
C ASP A 48 24.57 -23.98 -18.93
N ALA A 49 25.27 -23.50 -19.97
CA ALA A 49 26.32 -22.49 -19.79
C ALA A 49 25.76 -21.16 -19.31
N ILE A 50 24.55 -20.80 -19.75
CA ILE A 50 23.82 -19.59 -19.22
C ILE A 50 23.43 -19.80 -17.77
N CYS A 51 22.87 -20.95 -17.39
CA CYS A 51 22.53 -21.28 -16.01
C CYS A 51 23.76 -21.26 -15.10
N ASN A 52 24.87 -21.83 -15.53
CA ASN A 52 26.13 -21.82 -14.78
C ASN A 52 26.65 -20.38 -14.57
N LEU A 53 26.56 -19.54 -15.59
CA LEU A 53 26.92 -18.12 -15.51
C LEU A 53 26.02 -17.38 -14.51
N CYS A 54 24.72 -17.57 -14.62
CA CYS A 54 23.76 -16.96 -13.69
C CYS A 54 24.00 -17.40 -12.24
N SER A 55 24.26 -18.69 -12.02
CA SER A 55 24.59 -19.22 -10.68
C SER A 55 25.89 -18.64 -10.14
N ALA A 56 26.95 -18.58 -10.96
CA ALA A 56 28.26 -18.08 -10.54
C ALA A 56 28.27 -16.60 -10.15
N PHE A 57 27.41 -15.81 -10.77
CA PHE A 57 27.29 -14.37 -10.53
C PHE A 57 26.03 -13.96 -9.76
N HIS A 58 25.27 -14.93 -9.23
CA HIS A 58 24.03 -14.70 -8.49
C HIS A 58 23.02 -13.85 -9.28
N LEU A 59 22.91 -14.08 -10.59
CA LEU A 59 21.97 -13.40 -11.49
C LEU A 59 20.76 -14.30 -11.74
N SER A 60 19.59 -13.69 -11.90
CA SER A 60 18.45 -14.42 -12.47
C SER A 60 18.62 -14.58 -13.98
N LEU A 61 17.96 -15.58 -14.56
CA LEU A 61 17.93 -15.75 -16.02
C LEU A 61 17.28 -14.54 -16.70
N ASP A 62 16.30 -13.93 -16.07
CA ASP A 62 15.62 -12.73 -16.55
C ASP A 62 16.56 -11.52 -16.53
N ASP A 63 17.32 -11.31 -15.46
CA ASP A 63 18.34 -10.26 -15.39
C ASP A 63 19.39 -10.43 -16.47
N PHE A 64 19.76 -11.67 -16.71
CA PHE A 64 20.72 -11.97 -17.74
C PHE A 64 20.13 -11.84 -19.16
N ALA A 65 18.90 -12.29 -19.40
CA ALA A 65 18.24 -12.27 -20.70
C ALA A 65 17.86 -10.86 -21.15
N PHE A 66 17.29 -10.08 -20.23
CA PHE A 66 16.71 -8.76 -20.54
C PHE A 66 17.59 -7.59 -20.12
N GLY A 67 18.73 -7.86 -19.51
CA GLY A 67 19.55 -6.93 -18.74
C GLY A 67 18.92 -6.77 -17.36
N SER A 68 19.76 -6.72 -16.34
CA SER A 68 19.31 -6.13 -15.10
C SER A 68 18.86 -4.71 -15.44
N GLY A 69 17.58 -4.54 -15.65
CA GLY A 69 16.94 -3.24 -15.82
C GLY A 69 17.02 -2.40 -14.53
N THR A 70 17.85 -2.82 -13.63
CA THR A 70 18.42 -2.05 -12.55
C THR A 70 19.87 -1.68 -12.91
N GLN A 71 20.08 -0.76 -13.89
CA GLN A 71 20.74 0.40 -13.34
C GLN A 71 19.96 0.71 -12.06
N LYS A 72 20.60 0.55 -10.89
CA LYS A 72 20.37 1.47 -9.79
C LYS A 72 20.61 2.83 -10.44
N SER A 73 19.61 3.45 -11.07
CA SER A 73 19.48 4.86 -10.93
C SER A 73 19.52 5.00 -9.43
N GLU A 74 20.56 5.62 -8.89
CA GLU A 74 20.43 6.26 -7.59
C GLU A 74 19.10 6.99 -7.75
N LYS A 75 18.04 6.39 -7.20
CA LYS A 75 16.73 7.03 -7.14
C LYS A 75 17.08 8.23 -6.28
N GLU A 76 17.23 9.41 -6.89
CA GLU A 76 17.40 10.61 -6.07
C GLU A 76 16.26 10.52 -5.08
N LEU A 77 16.61 10.28 -3.81
CA LEU A 77 15.62 10.22 -2.75
C LEU A 77 14.77 11.48 -2.86
N PRO A 78 13.45 11.38 -2.87
CA PRO A 78 12.60 12.53 -2.96
C PRO A 78 13.05 13.55 -1.92
N LYS A 79 13.21 14.79 -2.30
CA LYS A 79 13.59 15.86 -1.38
C LYS A 79 12.41 16.16 -0.48
N GLY A 80 12.33 15.45 0.66
CA GLY A 80 11.34 15.67 1.70
C GLY A 80 10.01 14.91 1.55
N LEU A 81 9.12 15.07 2.54
CA LEU A 81 7.80 14.43 2.60
C LEU A 81 6.69 15.46 2.35
N GLN A 82 5.55 14.97 1.87
CA GLN A 82 4.32 15.74 1.73
C GLN A 82 3.72 16.05 3.11
N SER A 83 2.63 16.86 3.16
CA SER A 83 1.84 17.05 4.38
C SER A 83 1.23 15.75 4.89
N ILE A 84 1.16 15.58 6.22
CA ILE A 84 0.44 14.47 6.85
C ILE A 84 -1.06 14.45 6.52
N ARG A 85 -1.63 15.58 6.07
CA ARG A 85 -3.00 15.67 5.54
C ARG A 85 -3.20 14.77 4.31
N GLN A 86 -2.11 14.36 3.63
CA GLN A 86 -2.17 13.42 2.51
C GLN A 86 -2.25 11.96 2.96
N MET A 87 -1.97 11.68 4.24
CA MET A 87 -2.07 10.34 4.81
C MET A 87 -3.49 10.03 5.28
N TYR A 88 -4.12 10.97 5.96
CA TYR A 88 -5.48 10.82 6.47
C TYR A 88 -6.48 11.51 5.56
N LYS A 89 -7.36 10.75 4.93
CA LYS A 89 -8.45 11.27 4.10
C LYS A 89 -9.76 10.73 4.61
N ILE A 90 -10.64 11.63 5.01
CA ILE A 90 -12.02 11.30 5.36
C ILE A 90 -12.79 11.08 4.07
N GLY A 91 -13.40 9.91 3.91
CA GLY A 91 -14.11 9.57 2.68
C GLY A 91 -14.95 8.30 2.81
N ARG A 92 -15.44 7.81 1.68
CA ARG A 92 -16.23 6.58 1.62
C ARG A 92 -15.38 5.41 1.14
N GLY A 93 -15.53 4.24 1.81
CA GLY A 93 -14.97 3.00 1.33
C GLY A 93 -15.66 2.47 0.06
N PRO A 94 -15.26 1.28 -0.41
CA PRO A 94 -14.33 0.37 0.26
C PRO A 94 -12.84 0.54 -0.10
N SER A 95 -12.50 1.31 -1.15
CA SER A 95 -11.10 1.39 -1.62
C SER A 95 -10.66 2.83 -1.91
N SER A 96 -9.45 3.19 -1.45
CA SER A 96 -8.86 4.49 -1.78
C SER A 96 -8.47 4.59 -3.26
N SER A 97 -8.00 3.49 -3.87
CA SER A 97 -7.57 3.43 -5.27
C SER A 97 -8.73 3.14 -6.24
N HIS A 98 -9.72 2.34 -5.84
CA HIS A 98 -10.82 1.91 -6.72
C HIS A 98 -12.13 2.65 -6.50
N THR A 99 -12.27 3.40 -5.40
CA THR A 99 -13.48 4.18 -5.10
C THR A 99 -13.18 5.67 -5.01
N MET A 100 -12.35 6.10 -4.04
CA MET A 100 -12.05 7.53 -3.81
C MET A 100 -11.28 8.17 -4.97
N GLY A 101 -10.30 7.47 -5.55
CA GLY A 101 -9.54 7.95 -6.71
C GLY A 101 -10.43 8.14 -7.94
N PRO A 102 -11.17 7.13 -8.41
CA PRO A 102 -12.14 7.27 -9.49
C PRO A 102 -13.21 8.35 -9.23
N GLU A 103 -13.73 8.47 -8.01
CA GLU A 103 -14.64 9.56 -7.63
C GLU A 103 -14.01 10.93 -7.90
N LYS A 104 -12.77 11.15 -7.45
CA LYS A 104 -12.04 12.40 -7.64
C LYS A 104 -11.80 12.69 -9.12
N ILE A 105 -11.40 11.68 -9.90
CA ILE A 105 -11.20 11.80 -11.35
C ILE A 105 -12.50 12.22 -12.05
N CYS A 106 -13.60 11.53 -11.73
CA CYS A 106 -14.90 11.83 -12.29
C CYS A 106 -15.39 13.25 -11.95
N ARG A 107 -15.16 13.70 -10.71
CA ARG A 107 -15.51 15.05 -10.27
C ARG A 107 -14.76 16.11 -11.09
N ILE A 108 -13.44 15.95 -11.23
CA ILE A 108 -12.61 16.86 -12.04
C ILE A 108 -13.09 16.89 -13.49
N PHE A 109 -13.41 15.73 -14.06
CA PHE A 109 -13.87 15.65 -15.46
C PHE A 109 -15.24 16.26 -15.66
N LYS A 110 -16.18 16.05 -14.72
CA LYS A 110 -17.50 16.67 -14.74
C LYS A 110 -17.45 18.17 -14.62
N GLU A 111 -16.63 18.72 -13.71
CA GLU A 111 -16.45 20.15 -13.53
C GLU A 111 -15.87 20.82 -14.80
N LYS A 112 -15.02 20.10 -15.51
CA LYS A 112 -14.45 20.56 -16.80
C LYS A 112 -15.47 20.54 -17.94
N ASN A 113 -16.49 19.68 -17.85
CA ASN A 113 -17.48 19.40 -18.90
C ASN A 113 -18.93 19.60 -18.42
N PRO A 114 -19.36 20.84 -18.05
CA PRO A 114 -20.65 21.04 -17.41
C PRO A 114 -21.86 20.89 -18.37
N ASP A 115 -21.67 21.08 -19.68
CA ASP A 115 -22.73 21.21 -20.67
C ASP A 115 -22.83 19.99 -21.63
N VAL A 116 -22.45 18.79 -21.17
CA VAL A 116 -22.48 17.55 -21.97
C VAL A 116 -23.72 16.70 -21.67
N ASP A 117 -24.10 15.88 -22.63
CA ASP A 117 -25.32 15.05 -22.54
C ASP A 117 -25.01 13.63 -22.04
N LYS A 118 -23.76 13.17 -22.26
CA LYS A 118 -23.38 11.80 -21.98
C LYS A 118 -21.91 11.67 -21.63
N PHE A 119 -21.62 10.79 -20.67
CA PHE A 119 -20.29 10.31 -20.38
C PHE A 119 -20.11 8.82 -20.72
N LYS A 120 -18.94 8.47 -21.18
CA LYS A 120 -18.46 7.08 -21.28
C LYS A 120 -17.17 6.96 -20.50
N VAL A 121 -17.07 5.94 -19.66
CA VAL A 121 -15.88 5.65 -18.85
C VAL A 121 -15.43 4.24 -19.14
N ILE A 122 -14.14 4.06 -19.43
CA ILE A 122 -13.53 2.75 -19.62
C ILE A 122 -12.54 2.53 -18.49
N LEU A 123 -12.68 1.40 -17.80
CA LEU A 123 -11.82 0.97 -16.71
C LEU A 123 -10.85 -0.10 -17.22
N TYR A 124 -9.57 0.01 -16.87
CA TYR A 124 -8.50 -0.87 -17.30
C TYR A 124 -7.78 -1.53 -16.12
N GLY A 125 -7.03 -2.61 -16.39
CA GLY A 125 -6.15 -3.26 -15.45
C GLY A 125 -6.84 -3.69 -14.16
N SER A 126 -6.30 -3.31 -13.01
CA SER A 126 -6.89 -3.65 -11.71
C SER A 126 -8.28 -3.03 -11.52
N LEU A 127 -8.53 -1.81 -12.03
CA LEU A 127 -9.87 -1.19 -12.01
C LEU A 127 -10.89 -2.00 -12.81
N ALA A 128 -10.50 -2.67 -13.89
CA ALA A 128 -11.39 -3.57 -14.63
C ALA A 128 -11.60 -4.88 -13.87
N LEU A 129 -10.53 -5.49 -13.39
CA LEU A 129 -10.56 -6.83 -12.78
C LEU A 129 -11.33 -6.87 -11.46
N THR A 130 -11.19 -5.84 -10.62
CA THR A 130 -11.76 -5.81 -9.26
C THR A 130 -12.77 -4.69 -9.03
N GLY A 131 -12.94 -3.78 -10.00
CA GLY A 131 -13.73 -2.57 -9.84
C GLY A 131 -15.20 -2.81 -9.48
N ARG A 132 -15.82 -3.88 -9.97
CA ARG A 132 -17.21 -4.23 -9.57
C ARG A 132 -17.29 -4.55 -8.08
N GLY A 133 -16.32 -5.31 -7.55
CA GLY A 133 -16.25 -5.64 -6.13
C GLY A 133 -15.97 -4.42 -5.25
N HIS A 134 -15.22 -3.46 -5.77
CA HIS A 134 -14.93 -2.19 -5.10
C HIS A 134 -16.01 -1.10 -5.35
N GLY A 135 -17.04 -1.38 -6.11
CA GLY A 135 -18.08 -0.43 -6.46
C GLY A 135 -17.61 0.74 -7.32
N THR A 136 -16.55 0.55 -8.12
CA THR A 136 -15.98 1.59 -9.00
C THR A 136 -17.01 2.07 -10.02
N ASP A 137 -17.73 1.16 -10.65
CA ASP A 137 -18.80 1.49 -11.61
C ASP A 137 -19.94 2.26 -10.95
N ARG A 138 -20.29 1.92 -9.71
CA ARG A 138 -21.32 2.61 -8.95
C ARG A 138 -20.89 4.04 -8.62
N ILE A 139 -19.69 4.23 -8.04
CA ILE A 139 -19.23 5.57 -7.66
C ILE A 139 -19.02 6.48 -8.88
N VAL A 140 -18.58 5.93 -10.02
CA VAL A 140 -18.47 6.65 -11.29
C VAL A 140 -19.83 7.19 -11.71
N LYS A 141 -20.88 6.34 -11.75
CA LYS A 141 -22.23 6.74 -12.12
C LYS A 141 -22.84 7.73 -11.14
N GLU A 142 -22.68 7.50 -9.83
CA GLU A 142 -23.17 8.41 -8.79
C GLU A 142 -22.52 9.81 -8.92
N THR A 143 -21.20 9.86 -9.14
CA THR A 143 -20.46 11.13 -9.24
C THR A 143 -20.83 11.91 -10.50
N LEU A 144 -20.99 11.23 -11.62
CA LEU A 144 -21.31 11.85 -12.91
C LEU A 144 -22.82 12.16 -13.05
N SER A 145 -23.67 11.61 -12.19
CA SER A 145 -25.12 11.92 -12.15
C SER A 145 -25.35 13.45 -12.06
N PRO A 146 -26.41 14.03 -12.72
CA PRO A 146 -27.52 13.35 -13.40
C PRO A 146 -27.25 13.00 -14.88
N ILE A 147 -26.04 13.20 -15.41
CA ILE A 147 -25.71 12.97 -16.81
C ILE A 147 -25.64 11.46 -17.08
N ASP A 148 -26.23 11.01 -18.20
CA ASP A 148 -26.19 9.60 -18.60
C ASP A 148 -24.75 9.11 -18.71
N THR A 149 -24.43 7.99 -18.03
CA THR A 149 -23.08 7.50 -17.90
C THR A 149 -22.99 6.00 -18.17
N THR A 150 -22.21 5.64 -19.19
CA THR A 150 -21.86 4.25 -19.50
C THR A 150 -20.50 3.92 -18.93
N VAL A 151 -20.37 2.79 -18.24
CA VAL A 151 -19.09 2.28 -17.70
C VAL A 151 -18.78 0.94 -18.38
N GLU A 152 -17.62 0.85 -19.00
CA GLU A 152 -17.10 -0.35 -19.66
C GLU A 152 -15.87 -0.86 -18.93
N PHE A 153 -15.65 -2.18 -18.97
CA PHE A 153 -14.50 -2.86 -18.37
C PHE A 153 -13.69 -3.50 -19.50
N ASP A 154 -12.45 -3.03 -19.69
CA ASP A 154 -11.53 -3.58 -20.67
C ASP A 154 -10.47 -4.43 -19.94
N PHE A 155 -10.53 -5.74 -20.19
CA PHE A 155 -9.65 -6.74 -19.58
C PHE A 155 -8.42 -7.10 -20.45
N GLU A 156 -8.38 -6.58 -21.67
CA GLU A 156 -7.39 -7.01 -22.68
C GLU A 156 -6.19 -6.06 -22.79
N LYS A 157 -6.41 -4.76 -22.54
CA LYS A 157 -5.36 -3.74 -22.68
C LYS A 157 -4.32 -3.88 -21.57
N THR A 158 -3.08 -4.18 -21.96
CA THR A 158 -1.95 -4.45 -21.05
C THR A 158 -0.90 -3.33 -21.01
N ASP A 159 -0.76 -2.56 -22.11
CA ASP A 159 0.15 -1.41 -22.14
C ASP A 159 -0.51 -0.20 -21.47
N LEU A 160 -0.41 -0.15 -20.14
CA LEU A 160 -1.04 0.85 -19.28
C LEU A 160 0.02 1.64 -18.53
N PRO A 161 -0.14 2.95 -18.36
CA PRO A 161 0.77 3.78 -17.57
C PRO A 161 0.76 3.43 -16.07
N HIS A 162 -0.34 2.83 -15.59
CA HIS A 162 -0.52 2.40 -14.20
C HIS A 162 -1.57 1.28 -14.13
N PRO A 163 -1.49 0.33 -13.17
CA PRO A 163 -2.50 -0.72 -13.01
C PRO A 163 -3.93 -0.20 -12.80
N ASN A 164 -4.10 0.97 -12.19
CA ASN A 164 -5.40 1.59 -11.96
C ASN A 164 -5.65 2.74 -12.94
N THR A 165 -5.69 2.42 -14.23
CA THR A 165 -5.94 3.37 -15.31
C THR A 165 -7.42 3.41 -15.68
N MET A 166 -7.94 4.61 -15.95
CA MET A 166 -9.28 4.82 -16.52
C MET A 166 -9.26 5.92 -17.58
N GLU A 167 -10.18 5.81 -18.53
CA GLU A 167 -10.33 6.77 -19.61
C GLU A 167 -11.77 7.27 -19.64
N LEU A 168 -11.95 8.58 -19.70
CA LEU A 168 -13.25 9.22 -19.68
C LEU A 168 -13.48 9.98 -20.99
N PHE A 169 -14.69 9.93 -21.49
CA PHE A 169 -15.12 10.59 -22.71
C PHE A 169 -16.42 11.37 -22.44
N ALA A 170 -16.49 12.59 -22.94
CA ALA A 170 -17.64 13.46 -22.84
C ALA A 170 -18.25 13.72 -24.22
N TYR A 171 -19.57 13.57 -24.35
CA TYR A 171 -20.30 13.73 -25.60
C TYR A 171 -21.40 14.79 -25.48
N LYS A 172 -21.57 15.54 -26.55
CA LYS A 172 -22.70 16.45 -26.77
C LYS A 172 -23.27 16.21 -28.17
N ASP A 173 -24.56 16.02 -28.28
CA ASP A 173 -25.24 15.67 -29.55
C ASP A 173 -24.54 14.50 -30.28
N ASP A 174 -24.20 13.43 -29.54
CA ASP A 174 -23.43 12.25 -29.99
C ASP A 174 -22.02 12.53 -30.54
N LYS A 175 -21.51 13.75 -30.42
CA LYS A 175 -20.16 14.11 -30.83
C LYS A 175 -19.22 14.12 -29.61
N LEU A 176 -18.05 13.51 -29.76
CA LEU A 176 -16.99 13.56 -28.75
C LEU A 176 -16.49 14.99 -28.59
N CYS A 177 -16.63 15.55 -27.38
CA CYS A 177 -16.18 16.90 -27.04
C CYS A 177 -14.86 16.94 -26.28
N ASP A 178 -14.67 15.98 -25.35
CA ASP A 178 -13.45 15.92 -24.54
C ASP A 178 -13.15 14.48 -24.15
N SER A 179 -11.87 14.21 -23.89
CA SER A 179 -11.40 12.92 -23.34
C SER A 179 -10.30 13.12 -22.33
N MET A 180 -10.23 12.23 -21.34
CA MET A 180 -9.25 12.31 -20.26
C MET A 180 -8.75 10.91 -19.91
N LEU A 181 -7.42 10.73 -19.97
CA LEU A 181 -6.75 9.54 -19.43
C LEU A 181 -6.23 9.86 -18.03
N ALA A 182 -6.61 9.07 -17.05
CA ALA A 182 -6.24 9.29 -15.66
C ALA A 182 -5.90 7.97 -14.95
N CYS A 183 -5.08 8.07 -13.89
CA CYS A 183 -4.69 6.94 -13.06
C CYS A 183 -4.96 7.26 -11.59
N SER A 184 -5.44 6.26 -10.85
CA SER A 184 -5.54 6.31 -9.39
C SER A 184 -4.31 5.65 -8.79
N ILE A 185 -3.40 6.45 -8.22
CA ILE A 185 -2.06 6.01 -7.80
C ILE A 185 -1.97 5.56 -6.34
N GLY A 186 -3.10 5.31 -5.69
CA GLY A 186 -3.17 4.87 -4.28
C GLY A 186 -3.47 6.02 -3.31
N GLY A 187 -3.95 5.67 -2.12
CA GLY A 187 -4.30 6.65 -1.09
C GLY A 187 -5.30 7.74 -1.51
N GLY A 188 -6.08 7.50 -2.58
CA GLY A 188 -7.00 8.50 -3.16
C GLY A 188 -6.30 9.61 -3.95
N GLU A 189 -5.03 9.44 -4.30
CA GLU A 189 -4.32 10.34 -5.21
C GLU A 189 -4.53 9.91 -6.65
N VAL A 190 -4.46 10.90 -7.56
CA VAL A 190 -4.74 10.69 -8.97
C VAL A 190 -3.74 11.46 -9.83
N THR A 191 -3.44 10.91 -11.00
CA THR A 191 -2.69 11.61 -12.05
C THR A 191 -3.54 11.68 -13.31
N ILE A 192 -3.43 12.80 -14.04
CA ILE A 192 -4.19 13.03 -15.27
C ILE A 192 -3.18 13.38 -16.38
N LYS A 193 -3.24 12.64 -17.48
CA LYS A 193 -2.36 12.87 -18.62
C LYS A 193 -2.55 14.31 -19.17
N GLY A 194 -1.45 15.04 -19.27
CA GLY A 194 -1.47 16.41 -19.80
C GLY A 194 -1.89 17.49 -18.78
N MET A 195 -2.32 17.11 -17.56
CA MET A 195 -2.49 18.04 -16.45
C MET A 195 -1.28 17.95 -15.52
N LYS A 196 -0.59 19.07 -15.29
CA LYS A 196 0.22 19.20 -14.08
C LYS A 196 -0.77 19.29 -12.91
N MET A 197 -1.10 18.15 -12.31
CA MET A 197 -1.68 18.18 -10.98
C MET A 197 -0.72 19.00 -10.12
N ALA A 198 -1.25 19.89 -9.29
CA ALA A 198 -0.40 20.55 -8.30
C ALA A 198 0.30 19.42 -7.54
N GLU A 199 1.59 19.21 -7.86
CA GLU A 199 2.41 18.30 -7.07
C GLU A 199 2.25 18.79 -5.64
N SER A 200 1.74 17.92 -4.77
CA SER A 200 1.67 18.25 -3.36
C SER A 200 3.12 18.48 -2.92
N LYS A 201 3.46 19.78 -2.75
CA LYS A 201 4.84 20.19 -2.44
C LYS A 201 5.30 19.42 -1.21
N SER A 202 6.51 18.91 -1.26
CA SER A 202 7.18 18.46 -0.04
C SER A 202 7.28 19.64 0.91
N ILE A 203 6.78 19.47 2.11
CA ILE A 203 6.84 20.48 3.17
C ILE A 203 7.83 20.11 4.27
N TYR A 204 8.06 18.82 4.45
CA TYR A 204 9.10 18.32 5.35
C TYR A 204 10.45 18.26 4.61
N GLU A 205 11.52 18.63 5.29
CA GLU A 205 12.87 18.68 4.72
C GLU A 205 13.44 17.29 4.46
N PHE A 206 13.18 16.34 5.35
CA PHE A 206 13.79 15.01 5.35
C PHE A 206 12.83 13.97 4.76
N SER A 207 13.42 12.95 4.09
CA SER A 207 12.69 11.83 3.49
C SER A 207 13.08 10.47 4.04
N THR A 208 13.97 10.40 5.05
CA THR A 208 14.37 9.17 5.74
C THR A 208 14.07 9.27 7.23
N PHE A 209 13.78 8.12 7.86
CA PHE A 209 13.59 8.10 9.32
C PHE A 209 14.87 8.48 10.05
N LYS A 210 16.01 8.05 9.53
CA LYS A 210 17.34 8.37 10.09
C LYS A 210 17.51 9.89 10.24
N ASP A 211 17.26 10.65 9.18
CA ASP A 211 17.46 12.10 9.19
C ASP A 211 16.45 12.80 10.10
N ILE A 212 15.18 12.36 10.11
CA ILE A 212 14.13 12.86 11.00
C ILE A 212 14.54 12.62 12.47
N ALA A 213 14.98 11.41 12.80
CA ALA A 213 15.38 11.07 14.16
C ALA A 213 16.63 11.86 14.60
N GLU A 214 17.59 12.10 13.71
CA GLU A 214 18.76 12.93 13.99
C GLU A 214 18.35 14.39 14.25
N HIS A 215 17.45 14.94 13.42
CA HIS A 215 16.90 16.27 13.62
C HIS A 215 16.15 16.39 14.95
N CYS A 216 15.32 15.43 15.29
CA CYS A 216 14.58 15.41 16.53
C CYS A 216 15.52 15.37 17.75
N ARG A 217 16.54 14.50 17.73
CA ARG A 217 17.54 14.43 18.82
C ARG A 217 18.33 15.73 18.98
N LYS A 218 18.76 16.32 17.86
CA LYS A 218 19.54 17.57 17.89
C LYS A 218 18.77 18.73 18.48
N ASN A 219 17.45 18.75 18.29
CA ASN A 219 16.58 19.82 18.76
C ASN A 219 15.82 19.48 20.06
N ASP A 220 16.06 18.30 20.64
CA ASP A 220 15.38 17.76 21.82
C ASP A 220 13.85 17.82 21.68
N ILE A 221 13.34 17.31 20.55
CA ILE A 221 11.90 17.28 20.22
C ILE A 221 11.42 15.88 19.87
N ARG A 222 10.11 15.65 20.03
CA ARG A 222 9.41 14.44 19.59
C ARG A 222 9.05 14.55 18.11
N ILE A 223 8.64 13.43 17.50
CA ILE A 223 8.21 13.40 16.09
C ILE A 223 6.95 14.27 15.90
N TRP A 224 5.99 14.24 16.81
CA TRP A 224 4.80 15.07 16.71
C TRP A 224 5.10 16.58 16.84
N GLU A 225 6.13 16.98 17.60
CA GLU A 225 6.58 18.37 17.67
C GLU A 225 7.25 18.82 16.37
N TYR A 226 7.97 17.89 15.69
CA TYR A 226 8.48 18.13 14.35
C TYR A 226 7.35 18.35 13.34
N VAL A 227 6.24 17.59 13.48
CA VAL A 227 5.02 17.80 12.68
C VAL A 227 4.42 19.18 12.96
N GLU A 228 4.20 19.55 14.21
CA GLU A 228 3.64 20.87 14.58
C GLU A 228 4.47 22.03 14.05
N LYS A 229 5.80 21.95 14.19
CA LYS A 229 6.73 22.97 13.68
C LYS A 229 6.67 23.14 12.17
N THR A 230 6.39 22.05 11.44
CA THR A 230 6.35 22.05 9.97
C THR A 230 4.98 22.41 9.42
N GLU A 231 3.90 21.87 9.97
CA GLU A 231 2.53 22.02 9.47
C GLU A 231 1.79 23.26 10.05
N GLY A 232 2.28 23.77 11.18
CA GLY A 232 1.59 24.81 11.95
C GLY A 232 0.57 24.26 12.94
N SER A 233 0.06 25.14 13.81
CA SER A 233 -0.84 24.74 14.92
C SER A 233 -2.23 24.28 14.47
N ASP A 234 -2.67 24.64 13.27
CA ASP A 234 -3.95 24.23 12.67
C ASP A 234 -3.99 22.73 12.30
N ILE A 235 -2.85 22.05 12.35
CA ILE A 235 -2.78 20.60 12.18
C ILE A 235 -3.59 19.85 13.24
N TRP A 236 -3.71 20.42 14.42
CA TRP A 236 -4.43 19.81 15.53
C TRP A 236 -5.94 19.79 15.30
N ASP A 237 -6.51 20.86 14.73
CA ASP A 237 -7.93 20.88 14.36
C ASP A 237 -8.22 19.77 13.34
N PHE A 238 -7.33 19.61 12.36
CA PHE A 238 -7.43 18.54 11.38
C PHE A 238 -7.32 17.13 12.01
N LEU A 239 -6.35 16.91 12.91
CA LEU A 239 -6.19 15.61 13.57
C LEU A 239 -7.34 15.32 14.55
N GLY A 240 -7.92 16.34 15.15
CA GLY A 240 -9.16 16.23 15.93
C GLY A 240 -10.34 15.74 15.09
N GLU A 241 -10.57 16.33 13.91
CA GLU A 241 -11.60 15.86 12.97
C GLU A 241 -11.34 14.41 12.50
N VAL A 242 -10.07 14.06 12.25
CA VAL A 242 -9.66 12.70 11.90
C VAL A 242 -9.99 11.72 13.02
N TRP A 243 -9.64 12.06 14.26
CA TRP A 243 -9.89 11.21 15.42
C TRP A 243 -11.38 11.04 15.71
N ASP A 244 -12.16 12.11 15.63
CA ASP A 244 -13.61 12.06 15.80
C ASP A 244 -14.24 11.13 14.74
N CYS A 245 -13.87 11.27 13.49
CA CYS A 245 -14.37 10.40 12.43
C CYS A 245 -13.99 8.93 12.64
N MET A 246 -12.78 8.64 13.13
CA MET A 246 -12.33 7.29 13.46
C MET A 246 -13.17 6.68 14.59
N ARG A 247 -13.45 7.46 15.66
CA ARG A 247 -14.31 7.03 16.79
C ARG A 247 -15.74 6.76 16.36
N ASP A 248 -16.31 7.67 15.57
CA ASP A 248 -17.68 7.53 15.05
C ASP A 248 -17.80 6.28 14.17
N CYS A 249 -16.83 6.03 13.29
CA CYS A 249 -16.81 4.83 12.46
C CYS A 249 -16.82 3.54 13.30
N ILE A 250 -16.02 3.47 14.37
CA ILE A 250 -16.04 2.31 15.28
C ILE A 250 -17.39 2.18 15.96
N LYS A 251 -17.95 3.27 16.48
CA LYS A 251 -19.25 3.29 17.17
C LYS A 251 -20.37 2.78 16.24
N ASP A 252 -20.41 3.28 15.01
CA ASP A 252 -21.40 2.89 14.01
C ASP A 252 -21.23 1.41 13.62
N GLY A 253 -19.98 0.96 13.42
CA GLY A 253 -19.69 -0.44 13.07
C GLY A 253 -20.07 -1.43 14.17
N LEU A 254 -19.88 -1.08 15.44
CA LEU A 254 -20.29 -1.90 16.58
C LEU A 254 -21.81 -2.01 16.74
N SER A 255 -22.56 -1.02 16.29
CA SER A 255 -24.02 -0.99 16.37
C SER A 255 -24.73 -1.53 15.15
N THR A 256 -24.03 -1.67 14.01
CA THR A 256 -24.61 -2.12 12.75
C THR A 256 -24.52 -3.65 12.63
N GLU A 257 -25.64 -4.28 12.34
CA GLU A 257 -25.77 -5.73 12.14
C GLU A 257 -26.17 -6.07 10.68
N GLY A 258 -26.18 -7.34 10.34
CA GLY A 258 -26.62 -7.83 9.03
C GLY A 258 -25.49 -8.40 8.17
N ILE A 259 -25.73 -8.46 6.87
CA ILE A 259 -24.82 -9.04 5.86
C ILE A 259 -24.18 -7.90 5.07
N LEU A 260 -22.88 -8.01 4.81
CA LEU A 260 -22.14 -7.06 3.98
C LEU A 260 -22.60 -7.13 2.50
N PRO A 261 -22.59 -6.00 1.79
CA PRO A 261 -22.99 -5.96 0.38
C PRO A 261 -21.99 -6.71 -0.51
N GLY A 262 -22.40 -7.07 -1.75
CA GLY A 262 -21.51 -7.68 -2.76
C GLY A 262 -21.70 -9.18 -2.98
N GLY A 263 -22.64 -9.81 -2.27
CA GLY A 263 -23.09 -11.19 -2.56
C GLY A 263 -22.21 -12.31 -1.99
N LEU A 264 -21.14 -11.98 -1.23
CA LEU A 264 -20.29 -13.00 -0.60
C LEU A 264 -20.94 -13.62 0.66
N GLY A 265 -22.00 -13.00 1.19
CA GLY A 265 -22.75 -13.53 2.34
C GLY A 265 -22.06 -13.34 3.69
N VAL A 266 -21.06 -12.45 3.77
CA VAL A 266 -20.31 -12.20 5.01
C VAL A 266 -21.17 -11.45 6.01
N SER A 267 -21.46 -12.07 7.15
CA SER A 267 -22.16 -11.43 8.26
C SER A 267 -21.23 -10.49 9.02
N ARG A 268 -21.78 -9.37 9.49
CA ARG A 268 -21.08 -8.45 10.41
C ARG A 268 -20.83 -9.14 11.75
N LYS A 269 -19.62 -9.00 12.26
CA LYS A 269 -19.15 -9.71 13.46
C LYS A 269 -18.70 -8.74 14.57
N ALA A 270 -18.47 -7.47 14.24
CA ALA A 270 -17.90 -6.49 15.17
C ALA A 270 -18.73 -6.36 16.46
N GLY A 271 -20.03 -6.12 16.34
CA GLY A 271 -20.94 -6.02 17.49
C GLY A 271 -21.03 -7.30 18.30
N PHE A 272 -21.02 -8.46 17.64
CA PHE A 272 -21.01 -9.77 18.28
C PHE A 272 -19.71 -9.94 19.11
N LEU A 273 -18.55 -9.73 18.51
CA LEU A 273 -17.26 -9.82 19.21
C LEU A 273 -17.19 -8.87 20.41
N PHE A 274 -17.69 -7.66 20.26
CA PHE A 274 -17.65 -6.64 21.31
C PHE A 274 -18.52 -7.01 22.53
N ARG A 275 -19.73 -7.55 22.27
CA ARG A 275 -20.72 -7.89 23.31
C ARG A 275 -20.46 -9.22 24.00
N GLN A 276 -19.59 -10.07 23.43
CA GLN A 276 -19.25 -11.36 24.09
C GLN A 276 -18.64 -11.11 25.47
N ASN A 277 -19.05 -11.93 26.41
CA ASN A 277 -18.56 -11.89 27.77
C ASN A 277 -18.34 -13.33 28.23
N HIS A 278 -17.08 -13.74 28.24
CA HIS A 278 -16.71 -15.08 28.71
C HIS A 278 -16.27 -15.01 30.17
N ILE A 279 -16.81 -15.86 31.01
CA ILE A 279 -16.55 -15.88 32.46
C ILE A 279 -15.07 -16.10 32.77
N ASP A 280 -14.38 -16.90 31.94
CA ASP A 280 -12.97 -17.26 32.12
C ASP A 280 -12.02 -16.48 31.17
N GLU A 281 -12.44 -15.33 30.67
CA GLU A 281 -11.62 -14.55 29.76
C GLU A 281 -10.46 -13.87 30.49
N SER A 282 -9.21 -14.22 30.12
CA SER A 282 -8.03 -13.53 30.64
C SER A 282 -7.99 -12.06 30.16
N PRO A 283 -7.27 -11.17 30.87
CA PRO A 283 -7.08 -9.80 30.42
C PRO A 283 -6.52 -9.71 28.99
N GLU A 284 -5.62 -10.60 28.62
CA GLU A 284 -4.98 -10.63 27.29
C GLU A 284 -5.98 -11.08 26.21
N THR A 285 -6.79 -12.09 26.50
CA THR A 285 -7.86 -12.55 25.59
C THR A 285 -8.90 -11.47 25.40
N ARG A 286 -9.27 -10.75 26.48
CA ARG A 286 -10.19 -9.62 26.42
C ARG A 286 -9.61 -8.46 25.58
N GLU A 287 -8.33 -8.14 25.78
CA GLU A 287 -7.63 -7.13 24.98
C GLU A 287 -7.72 -7.51 23.49
N ASN A 288 -7.32 -8.71 23.15
CA ASN A 288 -7.37 -9.23 21.79
C ASN A 288 -8.79 -9.11 21.20
N ARG A 289 -9.80 -9.60 21.90
CA ARG A 289 -11.19 -9.57 21.44
C ARG A 289 -11.71 -8.14 21.21
N ILE A 290 -11.45 -7.21 22.12
CA ILE A 290 -11.93 -5.82 21.99
C ILE A 290 -11.22 -5.08 20.87
N VAL A 291 -9.89 -5.23 20.75
CA VAL A 291 -9.12 -4.63 19.65
C VAL A 291 -9.59 -5.19 18.32
N CYS A 292 -9.77 -6.51 18.21
CA CYS A 292 -10.32 -7.14 17.01
C CYS A 292 -11.74 -6.62 16.70
N ALA A 293 -12.62 -6.50 17.71
CA ALA A 293 -13.97 -5.96 17.51
C ALA A 293 -13.96 -4.54 16.93
N TYR A 294 -13.06 -3.67 17.39
CA TYR A 294 -12.90 -2.32 16.86
C TYR A 294 -12.36 -2.33 15.42
N ALA A 295 -11.37 -3.17 15.13
CA ALA A 295 -10.83 -3.31 13.78
C ALA A 295 -11.87 -3.86 12.79
N TYR A 296 -12.66 -4.85 13.21
CA TYR A 296 -13.80 -5.36 12.44
C TYR A 296 -14.85 -4.27 12.21
N ALA A 297 -15.18 -3.46 13.21
CA ALA A 297 -16.17 -2.39 13.10
C ALA A 297 -15.82 -1.43 11.96
N VAL A 298 -14.57 -0.96 11.90
CA VAL A 298 -14.11 -0.09 10.81
C VAL A 298 -14.04 -0.83 9.48
N GLY A 299 -13.49 -2.06 9.45
CA GLY A 299 -13.41 -2.88 8.24
C GLY A 299 -14.78 -3.18 7.61
N GLU A 300 -15.79 -3.48 8.44
CA GLU A 300 -17.17 -3.70 8.01
C GLU A 300 -17.86 -2.43 7.51
N GLN A 301 -17.61 -1.29 8.15
CA GLN A 301 -18.08 0.00 7.67
C GLN A 301 -17.43 0.38 6.34
N ASN A 302 -16.12 0.17 6.23
CA ASN A 302 -15.40 0.36 4.96
C ASN A 302 -16.00 -0.50 3.84
N ALA A 303 -16.17 -1.80 4.07
CA ALA A 303 -16.71 -2.73 3.09
C ALA A 303 -18.14 -2.39 2.64
N ALA A 304 -18.93 -1.78 3.51
CA ALA A 304 -20.29 -1.34 3.24
C ALA A 304 -20.37 0.04 2.56
N GLY A 305 -19.27 0.72 2.30
CA GLY A 305 -19.24 2.06 1.73
C GLY A 305 -19.52 3.16 2.75
N GLY A 306 -19.33 2.89 4.03
CA GLY A 306 -19.46 3.85 5.12
C GLY A 306 -18.34 4.90 5.13
N ARG A 307 -18.51 5.92 5.98
CA ARG A 307 -17.53 6.98 6.18
C ARG A 307 -16.38 6.45 7.03
N ILE A 308 -15.18 6.55 6.51
CA ILE A 308 -13.93 6.09 7.15
C ILE A 308 -12.81 7.15 7.00
N VAL A 309 -11.71 6.93 7.70
CA VAL A 309 -10.46 7.63 7.48
C VAL A 309 -9.43 6.66 6.92
N THR A 310 -8.74 7.03 5.84
CA THR A 310 -7.61 6.22 5.36
C THR A 310 -6.47 6.22 6.37
N ALA A 311 -5.83 5.04 6.59
CA ALA A 311 -4.65 4.92 7.46
C ALA A 311 -3.78 3.68 7.09
N PRO A 312 -2.98 3.69 6.01
CA PRO A 312 -2.86 4.71 4.97
C PRO A 312 -3.93 4.62 3.87
N THR A 313 -4.65 3.51 3.74
CA THR A 313 -5.67 3.24 2.71
C THR A 313 -7.00 2.89 3.34
N CYS A 314 -8.07 2.82 2.53
CA CYS A 314 -9.37 2.34 3.00
C CYS A 314 -9.30 0.87 3.48
N GLY A 315 -8.60 0.02 2.73
CA GLY A 315 -8.47 -1.41 3.05
C GLY A 315 -7.78 -1.70 4.39
N ALA A 316 -6.95 -0.76 4.87
CA ALA A 316 -6.21 -0.86 6.12
C ALA A 316 -6.71 0.09 7.22
N SER A 317 -7.83 0.76 7.00
CA SER A 317 -8.36 1.84 7.86
C SER A 317 -8.74 1.42 9.28
N GLY A 318 -8.88 0.11 9.53
CA GLY A 318 -9.28 -0.43 10.83
C GLY A 318 -8.16 -0.62 11.84
N VAL A 319 -6.90 -0.69 11.39
CA VAL A 319 -5.75 -1.04 12.25
C VAL A 319 -5.48 0.03 13.30
N LEU A 320 -5.19 1.24 12.85
CA LEU A 320 -4.80 2.36 13.70
C LEU A 320 -5.90 2.77 14.69
N PRO A 321 -7.13 3.06 14.27
CA PRO A 321 -8.16 3.54 15.20
C PRO A 321 -8.57 2.50 16.23
N ALA A 322 -8.53 1.20 15.90
CA ALA A 322 -8.87 0.13 16.83
C ALA A 322 -7.94 0.13 18.05
N VAL A 323 -6.65 0.22 17.80
CA VAL A 323 -5.63 0.20 18.85
C VAL A 323 -5.63 1.51 19.64
N MET A 324 -5.73 2.65 18.95
CA MET A 324 -5.77 3.96 19.60
C MET A 324 -6.97 4.07 20.55
N LEU A 325 -8.17 3.69 20.12
CA LEU A 325 -9.37 3.75 20.96
C LEU A 325 -9.28 2.77 22.15
N TYR A 326 -8.71 1.57 21.92
CA TYR A 326 -8.51 0.63 23.01
C TYR A 326 -7.60 1.19 24.09
N PHE A 327 -6.42 1.70 23.72
CA PHE A 327 -5.47 2.24 24.69
C PHE A 327 -5.92 3.56 25.30
N GLN A 328 -6.64 4.41 24.56
CA GLN A 328 -7.28 5.59 25.13
C GLN A 328 -8.20 5.21 26.30
N LYS A 329 -9.09 4.23 26.09
CA LYS A 329 -10.01 3.76 27.14
C LYS A 329 -9.31 3.02 28.29
N LYS A 330 -8.28 2.24 27.95
CA LYS A 330 -7.55 1.42 28.94
C LYS A 330 -6.66 2.26 29.86
N ARG A 331 -6.03 3.32 29.32
CA ARG A 331 -5.01 4.12 30.01
C ARG A 331 -5.50 5.55 30.36
N GLY A 332 -6.64 5.99 29.81
CA GLY A 332 -7.20 7.31 30.06
C GLY A 332 -6.48 8.44 29.30
N TYR A 333 -5.87 8.14 28.16
CA TYR A 333 -5.24 9.16 27.32
C TYR A 333 -6.26 10.20 26.85
N SER A 334 -5.86 11.47 26.83
CA SER A 334 -6.62 12.58 26.27
C SER A 334 -6.70 12.49 24.75
N ASP A 335 -7.66 13.19 24.13
CA ASP A 335 -7.74 13.31 22.67
C ASP A 335 -6.47 13.94 22.11
N ARG A 336 -5.86 14.90 22.80
CA ARG A 336 -4.59 15.53 22.41
C ARG A 336 -3.43 14.54 22.33
N GLU A 337 -3.29 13.64 23.29
CA GLU A 337 -2.25 12.60 23.25
C GLU A 337 -2.48 11.64 22.08
N ILE A 338 -3.75 11.32 21.76
CA ILE A 338 -4.08 10.52 20.57
C ILE A 338 -3.71 11.28 19.28
N GLU A 339 -4.03 12.57 19.18
CA GLU A 339 -3.66 13.41 18.04
C GLU A 339 -2.13 13.45 17.83
N GLN A 340 -1.35 13.56 18.90
CA GLN A 340 0.11 13.49 18.87
C GLN A 340 0.60 12.12 18.36
N ALA A 341 -0.03 11.05 18.80
CA ALA A 341 0.26 9.71 18.31
C ALA A 341 -0.11 9.55 16.82
N LEU A 342 -1.23 10.13 16.38
CA LEU A 342 -1.63 10.16 14.96
C LEU A 342 -0.63 10.96 14.11
N ALA A 343 -0.10 12.07 14.62
CA ALA A 343 0.94 12.85 13.95
C ALA A 343 2.21 12.01 13.72
N THR A 344 2.68 11.30 14.77
CA THR A 344 3.82 10.38 14.68
C THR A 344 3.56 9.25 13.68
N ALA A 345 2.37 8.62 13.74
CA ALA A 345 1.97 7.57 12.81
C ALA A 345 1.99 8.04 11.35
N ALA A 346 1.51 9.26 11.09
CA ALA A 346 1.46 9.81 9.74
C ALA A 346 2.85 9.99 9.12
N ILE A 347 3.85 10.37 9.89
CA ILE A 347 5.25 10.43 9.40
C ILE A 347 5.73 9.05 8.94
N ILE A 348 5.46 7.99 9.71
CA ILE A 348 5.81 6.62 9.29
C ILE A 348 5.10 6.25 7.97
N GLY A 349 3.80 6.53 7.87
CA GLY A 349 3.05 6.29 6.64
C GLY A 349 3.59 7.08 5.44
N LEU A 350 3.98 8.34 5.63
CA LEU A 350 4.58 9.17 4.58
C LEU A 350 5.94 8.66 4.14
N LEU A 351 6.79 8.16 5.05
CA LEU A 351 8.06 7.53 4.71
C LEU A 351 7.85 6.34 3.78
N VAL A 352 6.91 5.47 4.10
CA VAL A 352 6.56 4.32 3.25
C VAL A 352 5.98 4.78 1.91
N LYS A 353 5.04 5.73 1.92
CA LYS A 353 4.42 6.26 0.70
C LYS A 353 5.46 6.87 -0.25
N THR A 354 6.45 7.58 0.30
CA THR A 354 7.44 8.33 -0.47
C THR A 354 8.55 7.43 -1.00
N ASN A 355 9.05 6.49 -0.19
CA ASN A 355 10.21 5.69 -0.52
C ASN A 355 9.85 4.30 -1.08
N ALA A 356 8.60 3.87 -0.93
CA ALA A 356 8.07 2.62 -1.45
C ALA A 356 6.72 2.83 -2.15
N SER A 357 5.67 2.18 -1.67
CA SER A 357 4.28 2.37 -2.09
C SER A 357 3.33 1.99 -0.97
N ILE A 358 2.14 2.59 -0.96
CA ILE A 358 1.01 2.21 -0.10
C ILE A 358 -0.13 1.58 -0.93
N SER A 359 0.14 1.16 -2.16
CA SER A 359 -0.85 0.61 -3.09
C SER A 359 -0.79 -0.92 -3.15
N GLY A 360 -1.91 -1.59 -2.89
CA GLY A 360 -2.04 -3.03 -3.05
C GLY A 360 -1.85 -3.50 -4.49
N ALA A 361 -2.21 -2.67 -5.47
CA ALA A 361 -2.03 -2.95 -6.89
C ALA A 361 -0.55 -2.89 -7.33
N GLU A 362 0.28 -2.14 -6.62
CA GLU A 362 1.72 -2.05 -6.91
C GLU A 362 2.54 -3.05 -6.13
N CYS A 363 2.32 -3.16 -4.83
CA CYS A 363 3.19 -3.90 -3.91
C CYS A 363 2.47 -4.95 -3.05
N GLY A 364 1.22 -5.31 -3.38
CA GLY A 364 0.44 -6.23 -2.56
C GLY A 364 -0.04 -5.63 -1.24
N CYS A 365 -0.68 -6.45 -0.41
CA CYS A 365 -1.27 -6.00 0.85
C CYS A 365 -0.22 -5.66 1.93
N GLN A 366 1.04 -6.08 1.76
CA GLN A 366 2.15 -5.64 2.62
C GLN A 366 2.28 -4.11 2.63
N ALA A 367 2.03 -3.44 1.49
CA ALA A 367 2.07 -1.99 1.36
C ALA A 367 0.93 -1.29 2.11
N GLU A 368 -0.22 -1.90 2.23
CA GLU A 368 -1.39 -1.34 2.92
C GLU A 368 -1.39 -1.73 4.40
N ILE A 369 -1.54 -3.02 4.69
CA ILE A 369 -1.67 -3.57 6.05
C ILE A 369 -0.35 -3.50 6.81
N GLY A 370 0.80 -3.77 6.15
CA GLY A 370 2.11 -3.63 6.79
C GLY A 370 2.40 -2.20 7.20
N THR A 371 2.10 -1.22 6.33
CA THR A 371 2.21 0.20 6.65
C THR A 371 1.28 0.61 7.78
N ALA A 372 0.00 0.19 7.75
CA ALA A 372 -0.93 0.48 8.83
C ALA A 372 -0.48 -0.09 10.18
N CYS A 373 0.08 -1.30 10.18
CA CYS A 373 0.67 -1.92 11.38
C CYS A 373 1.85 -1.10 11.91
N ALA A 374 2.76 -0.65 11.03
CA ALA A 374 3.91 0.19 11.38
C ALA A 374 3.50 1.56 11.92
N MET A 375 2.55 2.22 11.26
CA MET A 375 1.93 3.47 11.74
C MET A 375 1.36 3.30 13.15
N THR A 376 0.65 2.20 13.37
CA THR A 376 0.00 1.90 14.67
C THR A 376 1.02 1.58 15.76
N ALA A 377 2.07 0.82 15.43
CA ALA A 377 3.16 0.51 16.37
C ALA A 377 3.90 1.80 16.78
N ALA A 378 4.19 2.68 15.83
CA ALA A 378 4.80 3.98 16.11
C ALA A 378 3.91 4.89 16.98
N ALA A 379 2.59 4.93 16.69
CA ALA A 379 1.61 5.67 17.50
C ALA A 379 1.59 5.17 18.96
N LEU A 380 1.60 3.85 19.17
CA LEU A 380 1.71 3.26 20.51
C LEU A 380 3.03 3.64 21.19
N GLY A 381 4.15 3.64 20.45
CA GLY A 381 5.43 4.08 20.96
C GLY A 381 5.40 5.53 21.46
N GLU A 382 4.71 6.39 20.71
CA GLU A 382 4.49 7.78 21.13
C GLU A 382 3.67 7.86 22.42
N LEU A 383 2.51 7.18 22.48
CA LEU A 383 1.66 7.15 23.69
C LEU A 383 2.37 6.58 24.93
N PHE A 384 3.29 5.66 24.73
CA PHE A 384 4.06 5.05 25.82
C PHE A 384 5.33 5.85 26.19
N GLY A 385 5.57 7.00 25.56
CA GLY A 385 6.74 7.84 25.80
C GLY A 385 8.07 7.17 25.45
N MET A 386 8.07 6.24 24.49
CA MET A 386 9.25 5.49 24.08
C MET A 386 10.24 6.38 23.34
N SER A 387 11.51 5.94 23.28
CA SER A 387 12.56 6.62 22.53
C SER A 387 12.34 6.52 21.02
N LEU A 388 13.01 7.38 20.25
CA LEU A 388 12.95 7.35 18.78
C LEU A 388 13.42 6.00 18.21
N GLU A 389 14.44 5.40 18.82
CA GLU A 389 14.98 4.08 18.45
C GLU A 389 13.97 2.96 18.71
N GLN A 390 13.20 3.05 19.79
CA GLN A 390 12.13 2.08 20.10
C GLN A 390 10.96 2.23 19.12
N ILE A 391 10.57 3.46 18.80
CA ILE A 391 9.53 3.74 17.80
C ILE A 391 9.96 3.23 16.42
N GLU A 392 11.20 3.49 16.02
CA GLU A 392 11.78 3.00 14.76
C GLU A 392 11.75 1.48 14.68
N TYR A 393 12.23 0.80 15.73
CA TYR A 393 12.28 -0.66 15.75
C TYR A 393 10.87 -1.28 15.73
N ALA A 394 9.91 -0.68 16.45
CA ALA A 394 8.53 -1.17 16.42
C ALA A 394 7.91 -1.05 15.00
N ALA A 395 8.15 0.05 14.31
CA ALA A 395 7.66 0.27 12.96
C ALA A 395 8.36 -0.65 11.94
N GLU A 396 9.67 -0.83 12.06
CA GLU A 396 10.46 -1.76 11.26
C GLU A 396 9.95 -3.18 11.40
N ASN A 397 9.87 -3.71 12.64
CA ASN A 397 9.39 -5.04 12.95
C ASN A 397 7.95 -5.28 12.43
N ALA A 398 7.10 -4.26 12.51
CA ALA A 398 5.75 -4.33 11.99
C ALA A 398 5.72 -4.52 10.46
N ILE A 399 6.60 -3.86 9.69
CA ILE A 399 6.71 -4.05 8.23
C ILE A 399 7.32 -5.42 7.91
N GLU A 400 8.44 -5.78 8.56
CA GLU A 400 9.16 -7.04 8.35
C GLU A 400 8.20 -8.24 8.34
N HIS A 401 7.32 -8.31 9.34
CA HIS A 401 6.39 -9.42 9.50
C HIS A 401 5.16 -9.37 8.57
N HIS A 402 5.09 -8.40 7.69
CA HIS A 402 4.09 -8.32 6.62
C HIS A 402 4.69 -8.50 5.21
N LEU A 403 6.02 -8.66 5.08
CA LEU A 403 6.66 -8.92 3.79
C LEU A 403 6.07 -10.16 3.14
N GLY A 404 5.82 -10.08 1.82
CA GLY A 404 5.22 -11.15 1.04
C GLY A 404 3.68 -11.25 1.13
N LEU A 405 3.00 -10.37 1.89
CA LEU A 405 1.55 -10.41 2.02
C LEU A 405 0.87 -10.01 0.69
N THR A 406 0.22 -10.98 0.07
CA THR A 406 -0.48 -10.83 -1.22
C THR A 406 -1.73 -9.96 -1.11
N CYS A 407 -2.23 -9.41 -2.22
CA CYS A 407 -3.53 -8.75 -2.30
C CYS A 407 -4.43 -9.50 -3.31
N ASP A 408 -5.25 -10.41 -2.79
CA ASP A 408 -6.10 -11.32 -3.55
C ASP A 408 -7.53 -11.41 -2.96
N PRO A 409 -8.27 -10.29 -2.89
CA PRO A 409 -9.60 -10.25 -2.29
C PRO A 409 -10.60 -11.10 -3.09
N ILE A 410 -11.41 -11.91 -2.40
CA ILE A 410 -12.42 -12.77 -3.02
C ILE A 410 -13.48 -11.89 -3.72
N TYR A 411 -13.73 -12.15 -4.99
CA TYR A 411 -14.62 -11.36 -5.87
C TYR A 411 -14.25 -9.87 -5.97
N GLY A 412 -13.02 -9.50 -5.64
CA GLY A 412 -12.59 -8.10 -5.56
C GLY A 412 -13.24 -7.32 -4.41
N LEU A 413 -13.90 -8.00 -3.48
CA LEU A 413 -14.56 -7.37 -2.32
C LEU A 413 -13.56 -7.14 -1.19
N VAL A 414 -13.53 -5.92 -0.62
CA VAL A 414 -12.70 -5.58 0.54
C VAL A 414 -13.32 -6.18 1.82
N GLN A 415 -13.48 -7.49 1.83
CA GLN A 415 -14.11 -8.28 2.90
C GLN A 415 -13.19 -9.41 3.35
N ILE A 416 -12.97 -10.41 2.50
CA ILE A 416 -12.08 -11.55 2.77
C ILE A 416 -10.87 -11.46 1.83
N PRO A 417 -9.66 -11.39 2.38
CA PRO A 417 -9.27 -11.45 3.80
C PRO A 417 -9.16 -10.08 4.49
N CYS A 418 -9.54 -9.00 3.87
CA CYS A 418 -9.19 -7.62 4.26
C CYS A 418 -9.63 -7.27 5.69
N ILE A 419 -10.87 -7.62 6.09
CA ILE A 419 -11.39 -7.30 7.43
C ILE A 419 -10.57 -8.03 8.50
N GLU A 420 -10.30 -9.33 8.30
CA GLU A 420 -9.51 -10.13 9.24
C GLU A 420 -8.07 -9.66 9.34
N ARG A 421 -7.46 -9.25 8.21
CA ARG A 421 -6.10 -8.69 8.19
C ARG A 421 -5.98 -7.42 9.02
N ASN A 422 -7.00 -6.56 9.05
CA ASN A 422 -7.00 -5.39 9.94
C ASN A 422 -6.92 -5.80 11.41
N ALA A 423 -7.73 -6.79 11.84
CA ALA A 423 -7.73 -7.27 13.21
C ALA A 423 -6.38 -7.89 13.60
N VAL A 424 -5.82 -8.76 12.73
CA VAL A 424 -4.53 -9.39 12.98
C VAL A 424 -3.40 -8.36 13.03
N ALA A 425 -3.39 -7.37 12.13
CA ALA A 425 -2.38 -6.32 12.12
C ALA A 425 -2.48 -5.39 13.34
N ALA A 426 -3.69 -5.11 13.83
CA ALA A 426 -3.90 -4.36 15.07
C ALA A 426 -3.23 -5.08 16.27
N MET A 427 -3.42 -6.39 16.39
CA MET A 427 -2.75 -7.17 17.45
C MET A 427 -1.24 -7.27 17.23
N ARG A 428 -0.79 -7.36 15.97
CA ARG A 428 0.63 -7.39 15.64
C ARG A 428 1.35 -6.08 15.99
N SER A 429 0.69 -4.93 15.86
CA SER A 429 1.27 -3.65 16.26
C SER A 429 1.55 -3.59 17.78
N ILE A 430 0.66 -4.18 18.59
CA ILE A 430 0.85 -4.31 20.05
C ILE A 430 2.02 -5.25 20.34
N ASN A 431 2.15 -6.34 19.59
CA ASN A 431 3.27 -7.25 19.73
C ASN A 431 4.60 -6.59 19.33
N ALA A 432 4.63 -5.85 18.21
CA ALA A 432 5.83 -5.17 17.72
C ALA A 432 6.36 -4.14 18.74
N ILE A 433 5.48 -3.35 19.36
CA ILE A 433 5.91 -2.38 20.37
C ILE A 433 6.42 -3.05 21.65
N ASN A 434 5.84 -4.19 22.04
CA ASN A 434 6.34 -4.97 23.18
C ASN A 434 7.74 -5.52 22.91
N LEU A 435 8.01 -6.06 21.71
CA LEU A 435 9.35 -6.49 21.32
C LEU A 435 10.34 -5.33 21.30
N ALA A 436 9.97 -4.19 20.74
CA ALA A 436 10.82 -3.01 20.70
C ALA A 436 11.21 -2.54 22.12
N ASN A 437 10.30 -2.63 23.07
CA ASN A 437 10.60 -2.27 24.46
C ASN A 437 11.73 -3.10 25.07
N PHE A 438 11.86 -4.37 24.68
CA PHE A 438 12.87 -5.28 25.26
C PHE A 438 14.15 -5.38 24.43
N LEU A 439 14.07 -5.26 23.10
CA LEU A 439 15.11 -5.71 22.18
C LEU A 439 15.79 -4.59 21.36
N THR A 440 15.41 -3.34 21.54
CA THR A 440 15.87 -2.20 20.70
C THR A 440 17.41 -2.13 20.59
N ALA A 441 18.13 -2.39 21.67
CA ALA A 441 19.60 -2.33 21.67
C ALA A 441 20.27 -3.40 20.79
N THR A 442 19.54 -4.43 20.38
CA THR A 442 20.05 -5.58 19.61
C THR A 442 19.67 -5.53 18.14
N ARG A 443 18.84 -4.57 17.71
CA ARG A 443 18.38 -4.47 16.32
C ARG A 443 19.51 -4.30 15.32
N LYS A 444 19.34 -4.83 14.12
CA LYS A 444 20.30 -4.75 13.00
C LYS A 444 19.74 -4.05 11.78
N ILE A 445 18.42 -4.06 11.62
CA ILE A 445 17.71 -3.52 10.46
C ILE A 445 17.13 -2.15 10.83
N SER A 446 17.26 -1.18 9.92
CA SER A 446 16.64 0.15 10.06
C SER A 446 15.25 0.17 9.40
N LEU A 447 14.42 1.12 9.82
CA LEU A 447 13.13 1.34 9.17
C LEU A 447 13.29 1.70 7.69
N ASP A 448 14.30 2.50 7.35
CA ASP A 448 14.54 2.91 5.97
C ASP A 448 14.90 1.69 5.09
N LEU A 449 15.71 0.77 5.60
CA LEU A 449 16.07 -0.47 4.87
C LEU A 449 14.86 -1.38 4.67
N ILE A 450 14.00 -1.57 5.69
CA ILE A 450 12.85 -2.46 5.54
C ILE A 450 11.79 -1.88 4.59
N ILE A 451 11.67 -0.55 4.51
CA ILE A 451 10.82 0.13 3.54
C ILE A 451 11.30 -0.15 2.10
N GLU A 452 12.61 -0.06 1.86
CA GLU A 452 13.23 -0.42 0.57
C GLU A 452 12.98 -1.89 0.24
N THR A 453 13.21 -2.80 1.20
CA THR A 453 12.96 -4.24 1.06
C THR A 453 11.49 -4.53 0.72
N MET A 454 10.55 -3.82 1.36
CA MET A 454 9.13 -3.97 1.07
C MET A 454 8.80 -3.55 -0.37
N TYR A 455 9.44 -2.51 -0.89
CA TYR A 455 9.25 -2.08 -2.26
C TYR A 455 9.78 -3.11 -3.26
N GLU A 456 10.98 -3.64 -3.04
CA GLU A 456 11.57 -4.69 -3.88
C GLU A 456 10.72 -5.95 -3.89
N THR A 457 10.40 -6.49 -2.70
CA THR A 457 9.54 -7.68 -2.59
C THR A 457 8.16 -7.47 -3.19
N GLY A 458 7.62 -6.26 -3.09
CA GLY A 458 6.33 -5.91 -3.70
C GLY A 458 6.37 -5.96 -5.23
N ARG A 459 7.46 -5.53 -5.83
CA ARG A 459 7.67 -5.62 -7.28
C ARG A 459 7.85 -7.06 -7.77
N ASP A 460 8.47 -7.90 -6.94
CA ASP A 460 8.70 -9.32 -7.24
C ASP A 460 7.43 -10.17 -7.07
N LEU A 461 6.42 -9.68 -6.35
CA LEU A 461 5.12 -10.33 -6.30
C LEU A 461 4.53 -10.43 -7.72
N SER A 462 4.14 -11.63 -8.12
CA SER A 462 3.43 -11.84 -9.38
C SER A 462 2.18 -10.96 -9.46
N ALA A 463 1.87 -10.42 -10.64
CA ALA A 463 0.69 -9.57 -10.88
C ALA A 463 -0.62 -10.20 -10.39
N LYS A 464 -0.75 -11.54 -10.40
CA LYS A 464 -1.93 -12.26 -9.88
C LYS A 464 -2.15 -12.07 -8.37
N TYR A 465 -1.17 -11.55 -7.63
CA TYR A 465 -1.20 -11.31 -6.19
C TYR A 465 -1.21 -9.81 -5.83
N ARG A 466 -1.43 -8.95 -6.83
CA ARG A 466 -1.44 -7.49 -6.67
C ARG A 466 -2.80 -6.91 -7.07
N GLU A 467 -3.82 -7.13 -6.22
CA GLU A 467 -5.18 -6.57 -6.35
C GLU A 467 -5.87 -6.87 -7.70
N THR A 468 -5.63 -8.09 -8.25
CA THR A 468 -6.26 -8.54 -9.50
C THR A 468 -7.33 -9.60 -9.28
N SER A 469 -7.37 -10.22 -8.10
CA SER A 469 -8.26 -11.35 -7.76
C SER A 469 -8.16 -12.54 -8.74
N THR A 470 -7.01 -12.68 -9.40
CA THR A 470 -6.75 -13.77 -10.36
C THR A 470 -5.89 -14.90 -9.79
N GLY A 471 -5.42 -14.75 -8.54
CA GLY A 471 -4.58 -15.70 -7.82
C GLY A 471 -5.08 -15.97 -6.40
N GLY A 472 -4.33 -16.80 -5.67
CA GLY A 472 -4.53 -17.03 -4.25
C GLY A 472 -5.94 -17.46 -3.87
N MET A 473 -6.45 -16.90 -2.78
CA MET A 473 -7.79 -17.22 -2.26
C MET A 473 -8.90 -16.88 -3.26
N ALA A 474 -8.79 -15.76 -3.97
CA ALA A 474 -9.79 -15.35 -4.94
C ALA A 474 -9.97 -16.39 -6.07
N LYS A 475 -8.89 -17.03 -6.50
CA LYS A 475 -8.92 -18.07 -7.54
C LYS A 475 -9.44 -19.41 -7.01
N LEU A 476 -9.07 -19.76 -5.77
CA LEU A 476 -9.34 -21.10 -5.20
C LEU A 476 -10.69 -21.17 -4.47
N TYR A 477 -11.28 -20.03 -4.16
CA TYR A 477 -12.57 -19.97 -3.49
C TYR A 477 -13.70 -20.41 -4.42
N HIS A 478 -14.45 -21.41 -3.99
CA HIS A 478 -15.67 -21.86 -4.64
C HIS A 478 -16.82 -21.84 -3.63
N PRO A 479 -17.95 -21.14 -3.90
CA PRO A 479 -19.02 -20.92 -2.93
C PRO A 479 -19.72 -22.21 -2.47
N ASN A 480 -19.48 -23.34 -3.14
CA ASN A 480 -20.06 -24.64 -2.81
C ASN A 480 -19.17 -25.54 -1.94
N ILE A 481 -17.97 -25.08 -1.58
CA ILE A 481 -17.12 -25.80 -0.62
C ILE A 481 -17.64 -25.44 0.78
N LYS A 482 -18.46 -26.34 1.36
CA LYS A 482 -18.76 -26.27 2.79
C LYS A 482 -17.47 -26.56 3.54
N CYS A 483 -17.05 -25.65 4.41
CA CYS A 483 -16.09 -25.96 5.46
C CYS A 483 -16.83 -26.84 6.46
N ASP A 484 -16.63 -28.18 6.39
CA ASP A 484 -17.11 -29.12 7.38
C ASP A 484 -16.35 -28.94 8.70
#